data_5c46f588bdce70cce704bfffd7b21096
#
_entry.id   5c46f588bdce70cce704bfffd7b21096
#
_cell.length_a   1.000
_cell.length_b   1.000
_cell.length_c   1.000
_cell.angle_alpha   90.00
_cell.angle_beta   90.00
_cell.angle_gamma   90.00
#
_symmetry.space_group_name_H-M   'P 1'
#
loop_
_entity.id
_entity.type
_entity.pdbx_description
1 polymer ?
#
loop_
_entity_poly.entity_id
_entity_poly.type
_entity_poly.pdbx_seq_one_letter_code
_entity_poly.pdbx_strand_id
1 'polypeptide(L)'
;VKYAVDGVLRYAKALSADFNVIAIAVSGQNDTELKVSHFYWEKKANNFSPISDTKLLAIDDYMQVFDDQFFISDFFTRDIAFKAQFLNESFNNYTIPEYKRCTMISAMLLALIDSNFQANFESELTANSLGQSMLSAINAVFESEEDMVRNKAVLMREFESILNEPIFTQDNIKNKKAKKEEKSLSVLK
;
A
#
# COMPACT_ATOMS: atom_id res chain seq x y z
N VAL A 1 2.15 -22.14 -0.76
CA VAL A 1 2.02 -20.97 -1.67
C VAL A 1 3.20 -20.91 -2.62
N LYS A 2 4.44 -20.97 -2.12
CA LYS A 2 5.66 -20.83 -2.95
C LYS A 2 5.68 -21.81 -4.12
N TYR A 3 5.39 -23.08 -3.92
CA TYR A 3 5.39 -24.09 -4.98
C TYR A 3 4.34 -23.87 -6.08
N ALA A 4 3.14 -23.39 -5.72
CA ALA A 4 2.11 -23.11 -6.70
C ALA A 4 2.48 -21.92 -7.60
N VAL A 5 3.04 -20.86 -7.00
CA VAL A 5 3.53 -19.68 -7.73
C VAL A 5 4.71 -20.04 -8.62
N ASP A 6 5.75 -20.70 -8.08
CA ASP A 6 6.94 -21.09 -8.84
C ASP A 6 6.58 -22.00 -10.03
N GLY A 7 5.61 -22.94 -9.82
CA GLY A 7 5.12 -23.82 -10.87
C GLY A 7 4.45 -23.05 -11.99
N VAL A 8 3.47 -22.22 -11.68
CA VAL A 8 2.71 -21.49 -12.70
C VAL A 8 3.59 -20.49 -13.46
N LEU A 9 4.51 -19.80 -12.78
CA LEU A 9 5.43 -18.87 -13.44
C LEU A 9 6.41 -19.56 -14.40
N ARG A 10 6.83 -20.79 -14.08
CA ARG A 10 7.67 -21.56 -14.98
C ARG A 10 6.95 -21.91 -16.29
N TYR A 11 5.66 -22.30 -16.21
CA TYR A 11 4.86 -22.55 -17.41
C TYR A 11 4.55 -21.26 -18.17
N ALA A 12 4.18 -20.21 -17.45
CA ALA A 12 3.91 -18.92 -18.06
C ALA A 12 5.10 -18.38 -18.84
N LYS A 13 6.32 -18.53 -18.30
CA LYS A 13 7.56 -18.15 -19.00
C LYS A 13 7.75 -18.92 -20.30
N ALA A 14 7.48 -20.20 -20.32
CA ALA A 14 7.60 -20.99 -21.54
C ALA A 14 6.56 -20.58 -22.60
N LEU A 15 5.33 -20.29 -22.18
CA LEU A 15 4.24 -19.86 -23.07
C LEU A 15 4.43 -18.41 -23.54
N SER A 16 5.08 -17.57 -22.78
CA SER A 16 5.28 -16.16 -23.12
C SER A 16 6.17 -15.94 -24.35
N ALA A 17 6.88 -16.98 -24.80
CA ALA A 17 7.59 -16.94 -26.08
C ALA A 17 6.65 -16.64 -27.25
N ASP A 18 5.43 -17.19 -27.22
CA ASP A 18 4.47 -17.13 -28.31
C ASP A 18 3.19 -16.36 -27.97
N PHE A 19 2.84 -16.21 -26.70
CA PHE A 19 1.58 -15.65 -26.22
C PHE A 19 1.77 -14.61 -25.14
N ASN A 20 0.79 -13.70 -24.98
CA ASN A 20 0.55 -12.99 -23.73
C ASN A 20 -0.10 -13.99 -22.75
N VAL A 21 0.38 -14.07 -21.53
CA VAL A 21 -0.02 -15.10 -20.57
C VAL A 21 -0.51 -14.48 -19.27
N ILE A 22 -1.70 -14.87 -18.84
CA ILE A 22 -2.14 -14.66 -17.46
C ILE A 22 -1.90 -15.95 -16.68
N ALA A 23 -1.10 -15.85 -15.65
CA ALA A 23 -0.75 -16.97 -14.78
C ALA A 23 -1.46 -16.81 -13.44
N ILE A 24 -2.25 -17.82 -13.03
CA ILE A 24 -3.05 -17.80 -11.81
C ILE A 24 -2.56 -18.93 -10.91
N ALA A 25 -2.00 -18.59 -9.77
CA ALA A 25 -1.59 -19.54 -8.75
C ALA A 25 -2.66 -19.58 -7.65
N VAL A 26 -3.23 -20.75 -7.41
CA VAL A 26 -4.22 -20.98 -6.35
C VAL A 26 -3.66 -21.97 -5.36
N SER A 27 -3.74 -21.67 -4.08
CA SER A 27 -3.33 -22.56 -2.99
C SER A 27 -4.27 -22.41 -1.80
N GLY A 28 -4.38 -23.47 -0.98
CA GLY A 28 -5.30 -23.57 0.15
C GLY A 28 -6.18 -24.82 0.03
N GLN A 29 -6.66 -25.33 1.16
CA GLN A 29 -7.49 -26.54 1.21
C GLN A 29 -8.98 -26.24 1.45
N ASN A 30 -9.28 -24.99 1.84
CA ASN A 30 -10.64 -24.52 2.11
C ASN A 30 -10.75 -23.03 1.83
N ASP A 31 -11.96 -22.48 1.84
CA ASP A 31 -12.24 -21.09 1.48
C ASP A 31 -11.54 -20.07 2.39
N THR A 32 -11.25 -20.42 3.65
CA THR A 32 -10.58 -19.54 4.61
C THR A 32 -9.05 -19.51 4.42
N GLU A 33 -8.50 -20.54 3.80
CA GLU A 33 -7.06 -20.67 3.51
C GLU A 33 -6.72 -20.38 2.05
N LEU A 34 -7.74 -20.15 1.23
CA LEU A 34 -7.55 -19.89 -0.19
C LEU A 34 -6.67 -18.66 -0.40
N LYS A 35 -5.57 -18.85 -1.12
CA LYS A 35 -4.67 -17.80 -1.58
C LYS A 35 -4.56 -17.85 -3.09
N VAL A 36 -4.85 -16.73 -3.71
CA VAL A 36 -4.76 -16.55 -5.15
C VAL A 36 -3.68 -15.54 -5.45
N SER A 37 -2.88 -15.78 -6.47
CA SER A 37 -1.88 -14.84 -6.97
C SER A 37 -1.96 -14.81 -8.49
N HIS A 38 -1.99 -13.62 -9.07
CA HIS A 38 -2.14 -13.41 -10.48
C HIS A 38 -0.92 -12.71 -11.05
N PHE A 39 -0.52 -13.11 -12.26
CA PHE A 39 0.63 -12.55 -12.94
C PHE A 39 0.30 -12.38 -14.42
N TYR A 40 0.70 -11.27 -15.01
CA TYR A 40 0.66 -11.04 -16.43
C TYR A 40 2.07 -11.12 -17.00
N TRP A 41 2.23 -11.92 -18.05
CA TRP A 41 3.48 -12.02 -18.80
C TRP A 41 3.22 -11.63 -20.24
N GLU A 42 3.76 -10.50 -20.64
CA GLU A 42 3.68 -10.05 -22.02
C GLU A 42 4.52 -10.95 -22.93
N LYS A 43 4.03 -11.16 -24.15
CA LYS A 43 4.74 -11.94 -25.17
C LYS A 43 6.16 -11.42 -25.37
N LYS A 44 7.14 -12.33 -25.30
CA LYS A 44 8.58 -12.07 -25.43
C LYS A 44 9.18 -11.15 -24.35
N ALA A 45 8.43 -10.78 -23.32
CA ALA A 45 9.00 -10.04 -22.20
C ALA A 45 9.92 -10.94 -21.35
N ASN A 46 10.94 -10.34 -20.75
CA ASN A 46 11.86 -11.07 -19.87
C ASN A 46 11.29 -11.25 -18.45
N ASN A 47 10.36 -10.39 -18.05
CA ASN A 47 9.77 -10.36 -16.71
C ASN A 47 8.25 -10.34 -16.79
N PHE A 48 7.62 -10.77 -15.70
CA PHE A 48 6.17 -10.68 -15.49
C PHE A 48 5.83 -9.48 -14.62
N SER A 49 4.57 -9.04 -14.71
CA SER A 49 3.98 -8.04 -13.82
C SER A 49 2.96 -8.73 -12.90
N PRO A 50 3.03 -8.54 -11.58
CA PRO A 50 1.99 -9.05 -10.70
C PRO A 50 0.69 -8.26 -10.92
N ILE A 51 -0.44 -8.97 -10.89
CA ILE A 51 -1.77 -8.36 -10.84
C ILE A 51 -2.20 -8.39 -9.38
N SER A 52 -2.53 -7.24 -8.81
CA SER A 52 -2.72 -7.10 -7.35
C SER A 52 -4.11 -7.47 -6.88
N ASP A 53 -4.65 -8.63 -7.28
CA ASP A 53 -5.86 -9.18 -6.70
C ASP A 53 -5.57 -10.44 -5.87
N THR A 54 -6.37 -10.65 -4.84
CA THR A 54 -6.28 -11.80 -3.95
C THR A 54 -7.42 -12.79 -4.12
N LYS A 55 -8.35 -12.52 -5.06
CA LYS A 55 -9.51 -13.37 -5.36
C LYS A 55 -9.48 -13.77 -6.82
N LEU A 56 -10.09 -14.92 -7.13
CA LEU A 56 -10.32 -15.28 -8.53
C LEU A 56 -11.26 -14.26 -9.18
N LEU A 57 -10.85 -13.77 -10.33
CA LEU A 57 -11.61 -12.83 -11.14
C LEU A 57 -12.54 -13.58 -12.12
N ALA A 58 -13.53 -12.89 -12.66
CA ALA A 58 -14.31 -13.41 -13.77
C ALA A 58 -13.47 -13.45 -15.06
N ILE A 59 -13.84 -14.28 -16.01
CA ILE A 59 -13.10 -14.41 -17.28
C ILE A 59 -13.03 -13.07 -18.03
N ASP A 60 -14.13 -12.32 -18.01
CA ASP A 60 -14.20 -11.01 -18.66
C ASP A 60 -13.20 -10.01 -18.05
N ASP A 61 -12.98 -10.07 -16.74
CA ASP A 61 -11.99 -9.25 -16.05
C ASP A 61 -10.56 -9.63 -16.50
N TYR A 62 -10.26 -10.93 -16.66
CA TYR A 62 -8.98 -11.37 -17.21
C TYR A 62 -8.81 -11.00 -18.69
N MET A 63 -9.86 -11.06 -19.48
CA MET A 63 -9.81 -10.67 -20.91
C MET A 63 -9.49 -9.20 -21.08
N GLN A 64 -9.99 -8.34 -20.18
CA GLN A 64 -9.66 -6.92 -20.18
C GLN A 64 -8.16 -6.65 -19.94
N VAL A 65 -7.42 -7.56 -19.30
CA VAL A 65 -5.95 -7.43 -19.17
C VAL A 65 -5.24 -7.51 -20.52
N PHE A 66 -5.87 -8.15 -21.52
CA PHE A 66 -5.31 -8.24 -22.87
C PHE A 66 -5.67 -7.02 -23.76
N ASP A 67 -6.78 -6.34 -23.44
CA ASP A 67 -7.35 -5.28 -24.28
C ASP A 67 -6.75 -3.88 -24.06
N ASP A 68 -5.61 -3.78 -23.38
CA ASP A 68 -4.78 -2.58 -23.25
C ASP A 68 -5.10 -1.53 -22.20
N GLN A 69 -4.06 -1.05 -21.58
CA GLN A 69 -3.87 0.23 -20.85
C GLN A 69 -5.05 0.77 -20.00
N PHE A 70 -6.28 0.46 -20.40
CA PHE A 70 -7.50 0.84 -19.69
C PHE A 70 -7.68 0.02 -18.40
N PHE A 71 -7.28 -1.26 -18.42
CA PHE A 71 -7.47 -2.17 -17.29
C PHE A 71 -6.50 -1.89 -16.15
N ILE A 72 -5.25 -1.59 -16.45
CA ILE A 72 -4.27 -1.17 -15.42
C ILE A 72 -4.79 0.07 -14.71
N SER A 73 -5.33 1.04 -15.46
CA SER A 73 -5.91 2.26 -14.92
C SER A 73 -7.15 2.00 -14.05
N ASP A 74 -8.10 1.19 -14.52
CA ASP A 74 -9.37 0.97 -13.82
C ASP A 74 -9.21 0.03 -12.61
N PHE A 75 -8.36 -0.99 -12.74
CA PHE A 75 -8.01 -1.89 -11.64
C PHE A 75 -7.22 -1.16 -10.55
N PHE A 76 -6.20 -0.41 -10.89
CA PHE A 76 -5.48 0.46 -9.95
C PHE A 76 -6.43 1.48 -9.32
N THR A 77 -7.35 2.04 -10.09
CA THR A 77 -8.33 3.01 -9.59
C THR A 77 -9.26 2.37 -8.57
N ARG A 78 -9.77 1.17 -8.83
CA ARG A 78 -10.64 0.42 -7.89
C ARG A 78 -9.89 0.00 -6.63
N ASP A 79 -8.67 -0.52 -6.77
CA ASP A 79 -7.83 -0.93 -5.63
C ASP A 79 -7.44 0.29 -4.78
N ILE A 80 -7.04 1.39 -5.42
CA ILE A 80 -6.76 2.66 -4.74
C ILE A 80 -8.02 3.20 -4.05
N ALA A 81 -9.18 3.18 -4.72
CA ALA A 81 -10.44 3.64 -4.13
C ALA A 81 -10.83 2.79 -2.91
N PHE A 82 -10.71 1.47 -2.99
CA PHE A 82 -10.97 0.57 -1.87
C PHE A 82 -9.99 0.83 -0.71
N LYS A 83 -8.70 0.94 -0.98
CA LYS A 83 -7.68 1.25 0.04
C LYS A 83 -7.89 2.63 0.65
N ALA A 84 -8.24 3.62 -0.16
CA ALA A 84 -8.55 4.97 0.32
C ALA A 84 -9.79 4.99 1.22
N GLN A 85 -10.83 4.24 0.86
CA GLN A 85 -12.03 4.08 1.70
C GLN A 85 -11.67 3.39 3.02
N PHE A 86 -10.91 2.29 2.97
CA PHE A 86 -10.46 1.57 4.16
C PHE A 86 -9.65 2.48 5.10
N LEU A 87 -8.69 3.26 4.56
CA LEU A 87 -7.91 4.23 5.33
C LEU A 87 -8.81 5.31 5.95
N ASN A 88 -9.76 5.85 5.18
CA ASN A 88 -10.68 6.87 5.68
C ASN A 88 -11.57 6.34 6.80
N GLU A 89 -12.08 5.11 6.69
CA GLU A 89 -12.84 4.45 7.74
C GLU A 89 -11.97 4.19 8.99
N SER A 90 -10.73 3.74 8.79
CA SER A 90 -9.76 3.55 9.87
C SER A 90 -9.51 4.86 10.61
N PHE A 91 -9.19 5.94 9.92
CA PHE A 91 -8.98 7.25 10.53
C PHE A 91 -10.20 7.75 11.28
N ASN A 92 -11.42 7.51 10.75
CA ASN A 92 -12.65 7.85 11.44
C ASN A 92 -12.83 7.06 12.74
N ASN A 93 -12.50 5.77 12.73
CA ASN A 93 -12.58 4.91 13.91
C ASN A 93 -11.65 5.38 15.04
N TYR A 94 -10.49 5.96 14.69
CA TYR A 94 -9.52 6.50 15.65
C TYR A 94 -9.63 8.02 15.89
N THR A 95 -10.72 8.63 15.47
CA THR A 95 -11.04 10.05 15.75
C THR A 95 -10.08 11.04 15.09
N ILE A 96 -9.42 10.67 14.00
CA ILE A 96 -8.58 11.60 13.24
C ILE A 96 -9.50 12.58 12.49
N PRO A 97 -9.33 13.89 12.70
CA PRO A 97 -10.15 14.90 12.05
C PRO A 97 -10.07 14.80 10.52
N GLU A 98 -11.19 14.99 9.84
CA GLU A 98 -11.27 14.82 8.39
C GLU A 98 -10.25 15.68 7.62
N TYR A 99 -10.11 16.94 8.03
CA TYR A 99 -9.17 17.88 7.40
C TYR A 99 -7.69 17.48 7.56
N LYS A 100 -7.37 16.61 8.54
CA LYS A 100 -5.99 16.10 8.75
C LYS A 100 -5.69 14.79 8.03
N ARG A 101 -6.71 14.07 7.58
CA ARG A 101 -6.53 12.74 6.98
C ARG A 101 -5.70 12.80 5.69
N CYS A 102 -5.99 13.77 4.82
CA CYS A 102 -5.23 13.94 3.58
C CYS A 102 -3.75 14.27 3.87
N THR A 103 -3.50 15.19 4.81
CA THR A 103 -2.14 15.54 5.22
C THR A 103 -1.40 14.33 5.80
N MET A 104 -2.07 13.52 6.61
CA MET A 104 -1.51 12.31 7.20
C MET A 104 -1.15 11.26 6.14
N ILE A 105 -2.05 11.01 5.18
CA ILE A 105 -1.77 10.10 4.06
C ILE A 105 -0.59 10.62 3.24
N SER A 106 -0.55 11.92 2.93
CA SER A 106 0.54 12.53 2.18
C SER A 106 1.88 12.40 2.90
N ALA A 107 1.89 12.61 4.23
CA ALA A 107 3.08 12.44 5.05
C ALA A 107 3.59 10.99 5.03
N MET A 108 2.70 10.01 5.19
CA MET A 108 3.04 8.59 5.13
C MET A 108 3.63 8.21 3.77
N LEU A 109 2.98 8.64 2.68
CA LEU A 109 3.44 8.33 1.32
C LEU A 109 4.80 8.97 1.01
N LEU A 110 5.01 10.23 1.42
CA LEU A 110 6.30 10.90 1.25
C LEU A 110 7.41 10.24 2.07
N ALA A 111 7.13 9.86 3.32
CA ALA A 111 8.11 9.16 4.14
C ALA A 111 8.52 7.80 3.53
N LEU A 112 7.58 7.08 2.90
CA LEU A 112 7.86 5.80 2.25
C LEU A 112 8.72 5.92 0.96
N ILE A 113 8.97 7.13 0.45
CA ILE A 113 9.93 7.36 -0.63
C ILE A 113 11.37 7.21 -0.09
N ASP A 114 11.62 7.55 1.17
CA ASP A 114 12.93 7.35 1.79
C ASP A 114 13.18 5.87 2.07
N SER A 115 14.22 5.31 1.46
CA SER A 115 14.55 3.89 1.55
C SER A 115 14.94 3.46 2.97
N ASN A 116 15.52 4.35 3.78
CA ASN A 116 15.88 4.05 5.16
C ASN A 116 14.63 3.95 6.03
N PHE A 117 13.69 4.87 5.86
CA PHE A 117 12.40 4.81 6.54
C PHE A 117 11.64 3.55 6.14
N GLN A 118 11.53 3.27 4.83
CA GLN A 118 10.86 2.08 4.31
C GLN A 118 11.43 0.77 4.89
N ALA A 119 12.75 0.69 5.07
CA ALA A 119 13.40 -0.50 5.63
C ALA A 119 13.23 -0.65 7.15
N ASN A 120 13.02 0.44 7.89
CA ASN A 120 13.14 0.45 9.34
C ASN A 120 11.85 0.84 10.10
N PHE A 121 10.80 1.34 9.44
CA PHE A 121 9.61 1.85 10.16
C PHE A 121 8.94 0.78 11.04
N GLU A 122 9.04 -0.49 10.68
CA GLU A 122 8.50 -1.59 11.50
C GLU A 122 9.30 -1.83 12.79
N SER A 123 10.56 -1.39 12.87
CA SER A 123 11.40 -1.52 14.06
C SER A 123 11.12 -0.47 15.13
N GLU A 124 10.37 0.59 14.81
CA GLU A 124 10.02 1.64 15.76
C GLU A 124 9.23 1.09 16.95
N LEU A 125 9.56 1.58 18.16
CA LEU A 125 9.02 1.03 19.40
C LEU A 125 7.81 1.80 19.94
N THR A 126 7.63 3.06 19.50
CA THR A 126 6.53 3.91 19.94
C THR A 126 5.91 4.65 18.77
N ALA A 127 4.65 5.06 18.91
CA ALA A 127 3.97 5.87 17.90
C ALA A 127 4.65 7.24 17.72
N ASN A 128 5.19 7.80 18.79
CA ASN A 128 5.92 9.06 18.73
C ASN A 128 7.24 8.91 17.96
N SER A 129 8.05 7.89 18.23
CA SER A 129 9.30 7.65 17.48
C SER A 129 9.03 7.41 16.01
N LEU A 130 8.00 6.65 15.68
CA LEU A 130 7.57 6.45 14.29
C LEU A 130 7.20 7.77 13.60
N GLY A 131 6.47 8.64 14.29
CA GLY A 131 6.14 9.97 13.77
C GLY A 131 7.38 10.85 13.54
N GLN A 132 8.34 10.84 14.46
CA GLN A 132 9.59 11.59 14.29
C GLN A 132 10.44 11.04 13.16
N SER A 133 10.57 9.72 13.04
CA SER A 133 11.25 9.07 11.91
C SER A 133 10.60 9.42 10.58
N MET A 134 9.25 9.45 10.53
CA MET A 134 8.49 9.86 9.36
C MET A 134 8.82 11.31 8.94
N LEU A 135 8.84 12.27 9.88
CA LEU A 135 9.21 13.66 9.56
C LEU A 135 10.67 13.79 9.10
N SER A 136 11.57 13.03 9.69
CA SER A 136 12.98 13.01 9.29
C SER A 136 13.13 12.51 7.85
N ALA A 137 12.41 11.46 7.49
CA ALA A 137 12.37 10.92 6.13
C ALA A 137 11.80 11.93 5.11
N ILE A 138 10.68 12.59 5.46
CA ILE A 138 10.10 13.64 4.61
C ILE A 138 11.09 14.77 4.37
N ASN A 139 11.80 15.21 5.42
CA ASN A 139 12.81 16.26 5.29
C ASN A 139 13.94 15.83 4.35
N ALA A 140 14.43 14.57 4.47
CA ALA A 140 15.45 14.02 3.59
C ALA A 140 14.99 13.98 2.12
N VAL A 141 13.75 13.57 1.87
CA VAL A 141 13.16 13.60 0.52
C VAL A 141 13.12 15.02 -0.03
N PHE A 142 12.71 16.00 0.76
CA PHE A 142 12.68 17.41 0.34
C PHE A 142 14.06 18.02 0.14
N GLU A 143 15.10 17.48 0.77
CA GLU A 143 16.48 17.93 0.56
C GLU A 143 17.09 17.32 -0.71
N SER A 144 16.68 16.13 -1.09
CA SER A 144 17.14 15.47 -2.32
C SER A 144 16.53 16.06 -3.60
N GLU A 145 15.36 16.69 -3.50
CA GLU A 145 14.55 17.19 -4.62
C GLU A 145 14.47 18.75 -4.56
N GLU A 146 15.60 19.42 -4.79
CA GLU A 146 15.72 20.91 -4.66
C GLU A 146 14.69 21.68 -5.51
N ASP A 147 14.29 21.14 -6.67
CA ASP A 147 13.39 21.83 -7.61
C ASP A 147 11.89 21.69 -7.27
N MET A 148 11.50 20.75 -6.42
CA MET A 148 10.08 20.43 -6.22
C MET A 148 9.36 21.28 -5.17
N VAL A 149 10.04 22.01 -4.29
CA VAL A 149 9.34 22.51 -3.09
C VAL A 149 9.50 24.01 -2.87
N ARG A 150 8.70 24.80 -3.60
CA ARG A 150 8.59 26.27 -3.35
C ARG A 150 8.16 26.64 -1.93
N ASN A 151 7.50 25.73 -1.20
CA ASN A 151 6.92 25.98 0.12
C ASN A 151 7.29 24.91 1.17
N LYS A 152 8.52 24.37 1.11
CA LYS A 152 9.02 23.34 2.04
C LYS A 152 8.66 23.64 3.51
N ALA A 153 8.96 24.85 3.98
CA ALA A 153 8.72 25.24 5.36
C ALA A 153 7.23 25.21 5.75
N VAL A 154 6.32 25.54 4.83
CA VAL A 154 4.87 25.49 5.07
C VAL A 154 4.41 24.05 5.15
N LEU A 155 4.82 23.21 4.19
CA LEU A 155 4.47 21.79 4.17
C LEU A 155 5.01 21.06 5.39
N MET A 156 6.25 21.32 5.79
CA MET A 156 6.81 20.72 7.01
C MET A 156 6.02 21.09 8.26
N ARG A 157 5.56 22.34 8.42
CA ARG A 157 4.69 22.72 9.54
C ARG A 157 3.37 21.98 9.55
N GLU A 158 2.77 21.78 8.38
CA GLU A 158 1.54 20.99 8.25
C GLU A 158 1.78 19.53 8.67
N PHE A 159 2.87 18.92 8.23
CA PHE A 159 3.23 17.57 8.63
C PHE A 159 3.59 17.47 10.12
N GLU A 160 4.32 18.41 10.67
CA GLU A 160 4.60 18.51 12.11
C GLU A 160 3.30 18.61 12.93
N SER A 161 2.28 19.29 12.41
CA SER A 161 1.00 19.44 13.10
C SER A 161 0.28 18.10 13.33
N ILE A 162 0.59 17.08 12.51
CA ILE A 162 0.00 15.74 12.63
C ILE A 162 0.53 15.02 13.88
N LEU A 163 1.79 15.26 14.25
CA LEU A 163 2.38 14.63 15.44
C LEU A 163 1.71 15.03 16.75
N ASN A 164 0.91 16.09 16.74
CA ASN A 164 0.10 16.48 17.89
C ASN A 164 -1.20 15.66 18.03
N GLU A 165 -1.52 14.83 17.03
CA GLU A 165 -2.73 13.99 17.11
C GLU A 165 -2.56 12.88 18.15
N PRO A 166 -3.65 12.50 18.83
CA PRO A 166 -3.63 11.47 19.87
C PRO A 166 -2.98 10.15 19.43
N ILE A 167 -3.08 9.79 18.16
CA ILE A 167 -2.49 8.57 17.61
C ILE A 167 -0.96 8.55 17.70
N PHE A 168 -0.29 9.71 17.73
CA PHE A 168 1.16 9.82 17.90
C PHE A 168 1.59 10.17 19.33
N THR A 169 0.70 10.80 20.11
CA THR A 169 1.03 11.30 21.45
C THR A 169 0.62 10.38 22.60
N GLN A 170 -0.27 9.41 22.32
CA GLN A 170 -0.77 8.47 23.33
C GLN A 170 -0.35 7.05 22.99
N ASP A 171 0.02 6.25 24.00
CA ASP A 171 0.38 4.85 23.82
C ASP A 171 -0.80 3.99 23.36
N ASN A 172 -2.00 4.34 23.80
CA ASN A 172 -3.24 3.67 23.42
C ASN A 172 -4.26 4.67 22.90
N ILE A 173 -4.98 4.26 21.86
CA ILE A 173 -6.03 5.05 21.26
C ILE A 173 -7.35 4.27 21.23
N LYS A 174 -8.45 4.97 21.46
CA LYS A 174 -9.77 4.36 21.45
C LYS A 174 -10.30 4.16 20.04
N ASN A 175 -10.61 2.92 19.69
CA ASN A 175 -11.36 2.58 18.49
C ASN A 175 -12.86 2.76 18.75
N LYS A 176 -13.49 3.71 18.08
CA LYS A 176 -14.92 4.02 18.24
C LYS A 176 -15.84 2.86 17.86
N LYS A 177 -15.52 2.16 16.76
CA LYS A 177 -16.33 1.07 16.23
C LYS A 177 -16.21 -0.17 17.13
N ALA A 178 -14.99 -0.54 17.48
CA ALA A 178 -14.74 -1.71 18.34
C ALA A 178 -14.99 -1.44 19.82
N LYS A 179 -15.16 -0.17 20.24
CA LYS A 179 -15.35 0.27 21.64
C LYS A 179 -14.25 -0.23 22.59
N LYS A 180 -13.05 -0.44 22.08
CA LYS A 180 -11.87 -0.89 22.83
C LYS A 180 -10.70 0.05 22.62
N GLU A 181 -9.72 -0.03 23.50
CA GLU A 181 -8.43 0.63 23.34
C GLU A 181 -7.47 -0.28 22.57
N GLU A 182 -6.69 0.30 21.68
CA GLU A 182 -5.67 -0.37 20.88
C GLU A 182 -4.37 0.43 20.98
N LYS A 183 -3.24 -0.27 20.86
CA LYS A 183 -1.93 0.41 20.86
C LYS A 183 -1.82 1.29 19.62
N SER A 184 -1.52 2.57 19.83
CA SER A 184 -1.37 3.55 18.74
C SER A 184 -0.35 3.10 17.69
N LEU A 185 0.78 2.54 18.11
CA LEU A 185 1.79 2.00 17.22
C LEU A 185 1.27 0.87 16.32
N SER A 186 0.41 -0.02 16.85
CA SER A 186 -0.18 -1.13 16.08
C SER A 186 -1.21 -0.66 15.04
N VAL A 187 -1.75 0.54 15.23
CA VAL A 187 -2.68 1.16 14.28
C VAL A 187 -1.94 1.85 13.14
N LEU A 188 -0.74 2.38 13.42
CA LEU A 188 0.09 3.11 12.46
C LEU A 188 0.95 2.19 11.57
N LYS A 189 1.23 0.97 12.00
CA LYS A 189 1.92 -0.08 11.23
C LYS A 189 0.96 -0.94 10.45
#